data_d343f5764177e7c5e649b1b65fb0e26b
#
_entry.id   d343f5764177e7c5e649b1b65fb0e26b
#
_cell.length_a   1.000
_cell.length_b   1.000
_cell.length_c   1.000
_cell.angle_alpha   90.00
_cell.angle_beta   90.00
_cell.angle_gamma   90.00
#
_symmetry.space_group_name_H-M   'P 1'
#
loop_
_entity.id
_entity.type
_entity.pdbx_description
1 polymer ?
#
loop_
_entity_poly.entity_id
_entity_poly.type
_entity_poly.pdbx_seq_one_letter_code
_entity_poly.pdbx_strand_id
1 'polypeptide(L)'
;MTIREDQKEKRKQEILFASLNLFVQKGYSGTTIKDIAGAVGMSVGLLFHYFASKEELYLALVTLGMEGPMSSVQPTPLEPMAFFETTAERILSYIKSEPFVAKMFVLMQQAFYSDDVPAGVKTLLSDFDVYTPTAEMIQLGQLNGTIRQGDPLALSIAYWGAISGVAETLSMNAQLPCPQSDWIADIL
;
A
#
# COMPACT_ATOMS: atom_id res chain seq x y z
N MET A 1 6.46 -7.46 -25.94
CA MET A 1 7.58 -7.73 -24.97
C MET A 1 8.31 -8.95 -25.45
N THR A 2 9.64 -9.01 -25.35
CA THR A 2 10.41 -10.20 -25.68
C THR A 2 10.43 -11.16 -24.49
N ILE A 3 10.63 -12.48 -24.72
CA ILE A 3 10.73 -13.49 -23.64
C ILE A 3 11.79 -13.11 -22.60
N ARG A 4 12.86 -12.43 -23.00
CA ARG A 4 13.90 -11.94 -22.08
C ARG A 4 13.42 -10.78 -21.20
N GLU A 5 12.62 -9.88 -21.72
CA GLU A 5 12.03 -8.76 -20.96
C GLU A 5 11.03 -9.29 -19.92
N ASP A 6 10.19 -10.26 -20.32
CA ASP A 6 9.24 -10.89 -19.40
C ASP A 6 9.95 -11.62 -18.24
N GLN A 7 11.02 -12.36 -18.55
CA GLN A 7 11.84 -13.04 -17.54
C GLN A 7 12.53 -12.05 -16.59
N LYS A 8 13.01 -10.91 -17.10
CA LYS A 8 13.65 -9.87 -16.30
C LYS A 8 12.64 -9.21 -15.36
N GLU A 9 11.45 -8.90 -15.87
CA GLU A 9 10.38 -8.30 -15.07
C GLU A 9 9.89 -9.25 -13.97
N LYS A 10 9.63 -10.51 -14.30
CA LYS A 10 9.28 -11.53 -13.30
C LYS A 10 10.33 -11.62 -12.19
N ARG A 11 11.61 -11.55 -12.54
CA ARG A 11 12.71 -11.64 -11.57
C ARG A 11 12.77 -10.39 -10.68
N LYS A 12 12.48 -9.20 -11.22
CA LYS A 12 12.33 -7.98 -10.42
C LYS A 12 11.20 -8.10 -9.40
N GLN A 13 10.06 -8.63 -9.80
CA GLN A 13 8.91 -8.85 -8.90
C GLN A 13 9.26 -9.83 -7.77
N GLU A 14 9.98 -10.93 -8.06
CA GLU A 14 10.46 -11.87 -7.03
C GLU A 14 11.39 -11.17 -6.01
N ILE A 15 12.29 -10.30 -6.48
CA ILE A 15 13.20 -9.52 -5.63
C ILE A 15 12.39 -8.54 -4.76
N LEU A 16 11.45 -7.80 -5.35
CA LEU A 16 10.59 -6.86 -4.61
C LEU A 16 9.75 -7.58 -3.55
N PHE A 17 9.18 -8.74 -3.87
CA PHE A 17 8.40 -9.53 -2.91
C PHE A 17 9.25 -10.01 -1.72
N ALA A 18 10.46 -10.54 -1.98
CA ALA A 18 11.38 -10.97 -0.94
C ALA A 18 11.86 -9.78 -0.09
N SER A 19 12.14 -8.64 -0.72
CA SER A 19 12.56 -7.41 -0.06
C SER A 19 11.47 -6.86 0.85
N LEU A 20 10.22 -6.84 0.39
CA LEU A 20 9.06 -6.43 1.19
C LEU A 20 8.95 -7.26 2.47
N ASN A 21 9.05 -8.60 2.36
CA ASN A 21 9.00 -9.48 3.51
C ASN A 21 10.09 -9.16 4.55
N LEU A 22 11.31 -8.92 4.08
CA LEU A 22 12.44 -8.61 4.95
C LEU A 22 12.32 -7.23 5.59
N PHE A 23 11.91 -6.22 4.83
CA PHE A 23 11.72 -4.87 5.35
C PHE A 23 10.58 -4.82 6.38
N VAL A 24 9.47 -5.49 6.14
CA VAL A 24 8.37 -5.57 7.12
C VAL A 24 8.81 -6.27 8.41
N GLN A 25 9.62 -7.34 8.31
CA GLN A 25 10.06 -8.11 9.47
C GLN A 25 11.19 -7.48 10.27
N LYS A 26 12.18 -6.86 9.59
CA LYS A 26 13.43 -6.39 10.19
C LYS A 26 13.60 -4.88 10.17
N GLY A 27 12.69 -4.16 9.52
CA GLY A 27 12.85 -2.74 9.21
C GLY A 27 13.89 -2.47 8.11
N TYR A 28 13.98 -1.21 7.67
CA TYR A 28 14.96 -0.80 6.65
C TYR A 28 16.39 -1.02 7.12
N SER A 29 16.76 -0.50 8.30
CA SER A 29 18.13 -0.60 8.83
C SER A 29 18.55 -2.04 9.14
N GLY A 30 17.64 -2.88 9.62
CA GLY A 30 17.89 -4.29 9.94
C GLY A 30 18.00 -5.23 8.74
N THR A 31 17.69 -4.75 7.52
CA THR A 31 17.74 -5.55 6.29
C THR A 31 19.00 -5.23 5.50
N THR A 32 19.73 -6.25 5.05
CA THR A 32 20.92 -6.11 4.21
C THR A 32 20.69 -6.60 2.78
N ILE A 33 21.44 -6.09 1.81
CA ILE A 33 21.43 -6.60 0.43
C ILE A 33 21.77 -8.10 0.38
N LYS A 34 22.62 -8.57 1.28
CA LYS A 34 22.98 -10.00 1.39
C LYS A 34 21.79 -10.86 1.82
N ASP A 35 20.96 -10.35 2.77
CA ASP A 35 19.72 -11.03 3.18
C ASP A 35 18.77 -11.17 1.99
N ILE A 36 18.58 -10.06 1.23
CA ILE A 36 17.69 -10.05 0.07
C ILE A 36 18.18 -11.02 -1.01
N ALA A 37 19.47 -10.94 -1.36
CA ALA A 37 20.08 -11.84 -2.36
C ALA A 37 19.93 -13.31 -1.94
N GLY A 38 20.18 -13.61 -0.68
CA GLY A 38 19.99 -14.95 -0.10
C GLY A 38 18.53 -15.45 -0.19
N ALA A 39 17.56 -14.59 0.11
CA ALA A 39 16.14 -14.93 0.06
C ALA A 39 15.64 -15.28 -1.36
N VAL A 40 16.24 -14.71 -2.41
CA VAL A 40 15.89 -15.01 -3.81
C VAL A 40 16.86 -15.98 -4.50
N GLY A 41 17.81 -16.57 -3.75
CA GLY A 41 18.79 -17.51 -4.30
C GLY A 41 19.73 -16.90 -5.34
N MET A 42 20.13 -15.63 -5.16
CA MET A 42 21.04 -14.89 -6.06
C MET A 42 22.37 -14.57 -5.37
N SER A 43 23.41 -14.35 -6.19
CA SER A 43 24.58 -13.62 -5.71
C SER A 43 24.27 -12.13 -5.54
N VAL A 44 24.96 -11.46 -4.63
CA VAL A 44 24.85 -9.99 -4.44
C VAL A 44 25.16 -9.24 -5.74
N GLY A 45 26.19 -9.68 -6.50
CA GLY A 45 26.53 -9.08 -7.78
C GLY A 45 25.41 -9.17 -8.81
N LEU A 46 24.70 -10.31 -8.86
CA LEU A 46 23.55 -10.47 -9.76
C LEU A 46 22.36 -9.59 -9.34
N LEU A 47 22.12 -9.44 -8.04
CA LEU A 47 21.06 -8.56 -7.53
C LEU A 47 21.30 -7.10 -7.95
N PHE A 48 22.56 -6.63 -7.92
CA PHE A 48 22.92 -5.28 -8.36
C PHE A 48 22.68 -5.00 -9.86
N HIS A 49 22.49 -6.01 -10.70
CA HIS A 49 22.03 -5.81 -12.08
C HIS A 49 20.53 -5.45 -12.18
N TYR A 50 19.76 -5.68 -11.12
CA TYR A 50 18.33 -5.36 -11.06
C TYR A 50 18.06 -4.08 -10.29
N PHE A 51 18.76 -3.87 -9.18
CA PHE A 51 18.61 -2.72 -8.29
C PHE A 51 19.98 -2.28 -7.80
N ALA A 52 20.35 -1.03 -8.05
CA ALA A 52 21.69 -0.53 -7.76
C ALA A 52 21.99 -0.39 -6.26
N SER A 53 20.94 -0.36 -5.40
CA SER A 53 21.11 -0.23 -3.96
C SER A 53 19.89 -0.77 -3.18
N LYS A 54 20.06 -0.93 -1.86
CA LYS A 54 18.94 -1.20 -0.93
C LYS A 54 17.93 -0.06 -0.91
N GLU A 55 18.42 1.17 -1.05
CA GLU A 55 17.59 2.36 -1.13
C GLU A 55 16.69 2.35 -2.37
N GLU A 56 17.24 2.02 -3.54
CA GLU A 56 16.44 1.89 -4.78
C GLU A 56 15.34 0.83 -4.64
N LEU A 57 15.65 -0.31 -4.02
CA LEU A 57 14.66 -1.34 -3.72
C LEU A 57 13.54 -0.84 -2.81
N TYR A 58 13.90 -0.12 -1.76
CA TYR A 58 12.94 0.42 -0.81
C TYR A 58 12.07 1.51 -1.47
N LEU A 59 12.68 2.43 -2.22
CA LEU A 59 11.98 3.46 -3.00
C LEU A 59 10.99 2.84 -3.99
N ALA A 60 11.40 1.78 -4.71
CA ALA A 60 10.53 1.08 -5.65
C ALA A 60 9.29 0.48 -4.94
N LEU A 61 9.47 -0.11 -3.75
CA LEU A 61 8.35 -0.63 -2.96
C LEU A 61 7.43 0.49 -2.46
N VAL A 62 7.98 1.60 -1.96
CA VAL A 62 7.17 2.74 -1.51
C VAL A 62 6.40 3.34 -2.69
N THR A 63 7.01 3.49 -3.86
CA THR A 63 6.33 3.95 -5.08
C THR A 63 5.13 3.05 -5.42
N LEU A 64 5.33 1.72 -5.43
CA LEU A 64 4.23 0.76 -5.65
C LEU A 64 3.14 0.88 -4.57
N GLY A 65 3.52 1.11 -3.31
CA GLY A 65 2.58 1.30 -2.21
C GLY A 65 1.73 2.56 -2.34
N MET A 66 2.27 3.61 -2.97
CA MET A 66 1.53 4.85 -3.26
C MET A 66 0.58 4.71 -4.45
N GLU A 67 0.97 3.98 -5.51
CA GLU A 67 0.21 3.90 -6.77
C GLU A 67 -1.20 3.35 -6.56
N GLY A 68 -1.38 2.32 -5.75
CA GLY A 68 -2.68 1.71 -5.50
C GLY A 68 -3.69 2.68 -4.88
N PRO A 69 -3.43 3.24 -3.69
CA PRO A 69 -4.29 4.23 -3.05
C PRO A 69 -4.48 5.50 -3.90
N MET A 70 -3.41 6.05 -4.47
CA MET A 70 -3.48 7.26 -5.32
C MET A 70 -4.32 7.05 -6.57
N SER A 71 -4.26 5.88 -7.20
CA SER A 71 -5.12 5.56 -8.34
C SER A 71 -6.59 5.40 -7.94
N SER A 72 -6.85 5.03 -6.68
CA SER A 72 -8.20 4.84 -6.17
C SER A 72 -8.94 6.16 -5.93
N VAL A 73 -8.22 7.26 -5.68
CA VAL A 73 -8.79 8.59 -5.40
C VAL A 73 -8.88 9.49 -6.64
N GLN A 74 -8.64 8.96 -7.84
CA GLN A 74 -8.80 9.72 -9.09
C GLN A 74 -10.27 10.07 -9.34
N PRO A 75 -10.56 11.18 -10.07
CA PRO A 75 -11.91 11.55 -10.42
C PRO A 75 -12.69 10.39 -11.05
N THR A 76 -13.88 10.14 -10.55
CA THR A 76 -14.74 9.02 -10.96
C THR A 76 -16.16 9.51 -11.21
N PRO A 77 -16.92 8.93 -12.15
CA PRO A 77 -18.32 9.22 -12.33
C PRO A 77 -19.25 8.56 -11.30
N LEU A 78 -18.69 7.80 -10.35
CA LEU A 78 -19.49 7.13 -9.32
C LEU A 78 -20.08 8.14 -8.33
N GLU A 79 -21.29 7.84 -7.85
CA GLU A 79 -21.88 8.51 -6.71
C GLU A 79 -20.99 8.33 -5.48
N PRO A 80 -20.90 9.33 -4.57
CA PRO A 80 -19.95 9.32 -3.46
C PRO A 80 -19.97 8.04 -2.62
N MET A 81 -21.12 7.58 -2.17
CA MET A 81 -21.21 6.35 -1.35
C MET A 81 -20.77 5.11 -2.17
N ALA A 82 -21.21 4.97 -3.42
CA ALA A 82 -20.83 3.87 -4.28
C ALA A 82 -19.32 3.84 -4.58
N PHE A 83 -18.67 4.99 -4.61
CA PHE A 83 -17.20 5.07 -4.70
C PHE A 83 -16.52 4.42 -3.49
N PHE A 84 -16.97 4.76 -2.27
CA PHE A 84 -16.36 4.21 -1.03
C PHE A 84 -16.64 2.72 -0.88
N GLU A 85 -17.86 2.26 -1.15
CA GLU A 85 -18.24 0.84 -1.15
C GLU A 85 -17.36 0.03 -2.12
N THR A 86 -17.28 0.47 -3.38
CA THR A 86 -16.48 -0.20 -4.42
C THR A 86 -14.99 -0.19 -4.08
N THR A 87 -14.49 0.91 -3.51
CA THR A 87 -13.07 1.03 -3.13
C THR A 87 -12.74 0.09 -1.98
N ALA A 88 -13.57 0.04 -0.93
CA ALA A 88 -13.40 -0.88 0.19
C ALA A 88 -13.45 -2.34 -0.28
N GLU A 89 -14.45 -2.71 -1.10
CA GLU A 89 -14.59 -4.06 -1.65
C GLU A 89 -13.34 -4.49 -2.43
N ARG A 90 -12.86 -3.64 -3.32
CA ARG A 90 -11.68 -3.92 -4.15
C ARG A 90 -10.43 -4.10 -3.29
N ILE A 91 -10.17 -3.18 -2.34
CA ILE A 91 -8.98 -3.25 -1.49
C ILE A 91 -9.03 -4.48 -0.58
N LEU A 92 -10.15 -4.74 0.09
CA LEU A 92 -10.29 -5.92 0.96
C LEU A 92 -10.19 -7.23 0.19
N SER A 93 -10.71 -7.28 -1.05
CA SER A 93 -10.54 -8.44 -1.93
C SER A 93 -9.06 -8.69 -2.25
N TYR A 94 -8.29 -7.64 -2.57
CA TYR A 94 -6.85 -7.78 -2.80
C TYR A 94 -6.07 -8.17 -1.54
N ILE A 95 -6.40 -7.61 -0.38
CA ILE A 95 -5.78 -8.00 0.89
C ILE A 95 -5.97 -9.50 1.17
N LYS A 96 -7.14 -10.05 0.82
CA LYS A 96 -7.44 -11.49 1.00
C LYS A 96 -6.74 -12.38 -0.02
N SER A 97 -6.70 -11.98 -1.28
CA SER A 97 -6.13 -12.80 -2.36
C SER A 97 -4.62 -12.71 -2.45
N GLU A 98 -4.04 -11.58 -2.07
CA GLU A 98 -2.64 -11.25 -2.29
C GLU A 98 -1.95 -10.82 -0.98
N PRO A 99 -1.24 -11.72 -0.28
CA PRO A 99 -0.53 -11.39 0.95
C PRO A 99 0.48 -10.23 0.80
N PHE A 100 0.95 -9.98 -0.41
CA PHE A 100 1.80 -8.84 -0.76
C PHE A 100 1.10 -7.51 -0.44
N VAL A 101 -0.20 -7.39 -0.74
CA VAL A 101 -0.95 -6.15 -0.54
C VAL A 101 -1.06 -5.79 0.95
N ALA A 102 -1.41 -6.75 1.80
CA ALA A 102 -1.47 -6.53 3.25
C ALA A 102 -0.12 -6.05 3.82
N LYS A 103 0.99 -6.67 3.39
CA LYS A 103 2.34 -6.28 3.82
C LYS A 103 2.77 -4.92 3.27
N MET A 104 2.25 -4.51 2.12
CA MET A 104 2.50 -3.19 1.56
C MET A 104 1.94 -2.09 2.47
N PHE A 105 0.74 -2.27 3.06
CA PHE A 105 0.20 -1.34 4.06
C PHE A 105 1.14 -1.20 5.26
N VAL A 106 1.68 -2.33 5.77
CA VAL A 106 2.65 -2.29 6.89
C VAL A 106 3.93 -1.57 6.50
N LEU A 107 4.47 -1.83 5.31
CA LEU A 107 5.67 -1.13 4.81
C LEU A 107 5.44 0.37 4.73
N MET A 108 4.31 0.79 4.16
CA MET A 108 3.95 2.21 4.02
C MET A 108 3.87 2.88 5.38
N GLN A 109 3.23 2.27 6.38
CA GLN A 109 3.17 2.78 7.74
C GLN A 109 4.57 2.93 8.35
N GLN A 110 5.41 1.89 8.24
CA GLN A 110 6.81 1.97 8.69
C GLN A 110 7.57 3.10 7.98
N ALA A 111 7.35 3.31 6.68
CA ALA A 111 8.00 4.36 5.91
C ALA A 111 7.58 5.77 6.36
N PHE A 112 6.32 5.96 6.78
CA PHE A 112 5.84 7.23 7.33
C PHE A 112 6.45 7.56 8.70
N TYR A 113 6.47 6.58 9.61
CA TYR A 113 6.81 6.81 11.01
C TYR A 113 8.29 6.61 11.35
N SER A 114 9.04 5.82 10.58
CA SER A 114 10.43 5.54 10.88
C SER A 114 11.35 6.68 10.44
N ASP A 115 12.29 7.05 11.32
CA ASP A 115 13.39 7.97 10.99
C ASP A 115 14.56 7.26 10.29
N ASP A 116 14.57 5.93 10.30
CA ASP A 116 15.64 5.10 9.70
C ASP A 116 15.51 4.91 8.18
N VAL A 117 14.48 5.48 7.55
CA VAL A 117 14.29 5.37 6.09
C VAL A 117 15.11 6.42 5.34
N PRO A 118 15.52 6.15 4.09
CA PRO A 118 16.28 7.10 3.29
C PRO A 118 15.55 8.44 3.11
N ALA A 119 16.30 9.55 3.03
CA ALA A 119 15.74 10.88 2.83
C ALA A 119 14.85 10.98 1.56
N GLY A 120 15.23 10.29 0.48
CA GLY A 120 14.42 10.20 -0.76
C GLY A 120 13.03 9.62 -0.55
N VAL A 121 12.86 8.71 0.42
CA VAL A 121 11.55 8.15 0.80
C VAL A 121 10.67 9.21 1.45
N LYS A 122 11.22 10.00 2.38
CA LYS A 122 10.46 11.09 3.02
C LYS A 122 9.99 12.13 2.01
N THR A 123 10.84 12.48 1.06
CA THR A 123 10.47 13.39 -0.04
C THR A 123 9.36 12.81 -0.89
N LEU A 124 9.45 11.52 -1.26
CA LEU A 124 8.41 10.84 -2.04
C LEU A 124 7.06 10.81 -1.29
N LEU A 125 7.09 10.50 0.01
CA LEU A 125 5.88 10.42 0.84
C LEU A 125 5.24 11.78 1.12
N SER A 126 5.96 12.91 0.97
CA SER A 126 5.36 14.24 1.15
C SER A 126 4.24 14.55 0.16
N ASP A 127 4.24 13.89 -1.00
CA ASP A 127 3.22 14.05 -2.03
C ASP A 127 2.06 13.03 -1.89
N PHE A 128 2.13 12.15 -0.89
CA PHE A 128 1.09 11.15 -0.67
C PHE A 128 -0.08 11.74 0.13
N ASP A 129 -1.19 11.99 -0.54
CA ASP A 129 -2.43 12.45 0.06
C ASP A 129 -3.64 11.72 -0.53
N VAL A 130 -4.23 10.85 0.24
CA VAL A 130 -5.51 10.18 -0.08
C VAL A 130 -6.67 10.80 0.69
N TYR A 131 -6.37 11.60 1.70
CA TYR A 131 -7.37 12.12 2.63
C TYR A 131 -8.11 13.31 2.06
N THR A 132 -7.40 14.29 1.49
CA THR A 132 -8.01 15.51 0.93
C THR A 132 -8.97 15.19 -0.23
N PRO A 133 -8.59 14.42 -1.26
CA PRO A 133 -9.51 14.08 -2.36
C PRO A 133 -10.73 13.31 -1.88
N THR A 134 -10.56 12.38 -0.91
CA THR A 134 -11.70 11.64 -0.37
C THR A 134 -12.56 12.46 0.55
N ALA A 135 -12.02 13.44 1.26
CA ALA A 135 -12.82 14.41 2.03
C ALA A 135 -13.71 15.28 1.13
N GLU A 136 -13.22 15.69 -0.04
CA GLU A 136 -14.03 16.40 -1.04
C GLU A 136 -15.20 15.52 -1.53
N MET A 137 -14.94 14.24 -1.79
CA MET A 137 -15.98 13.27 -2.17
C MET A 137 -17.01 13.06 -1.04
N ILE A 138 -16.57 12.98 0.22
CA ILE A 138 -17.45 12.90 1.40
C ILE A 138 -18.33 14.14 1.48
N GLN A 139 -17.78 15.34 1.29
CA GLN A 139 -18.55 16.59 1.30
C GLN A 139 -19.66 16.58 0.24
N LEU A 140 -19.38 16.08 -0.97
CA LEU A 140 -20.40 15.91 -1.99
C LEU A 140 -21.51 14.93 -1.55
N GLY A 141 -21.15 13.82 -0.94
CA GLY A 141 -22.11 12.85 -0.39
C GLY A 141 -22.96 13.41 0.76
N GLN A 142 -22.39 14.29 1.57
CA GLN A 142 -23.14 15.00 2.63
C GLN A 142 -24.15 15.99 2.03
N LEU A 143 -23.79 16.69 0.97
CA LEU A 143 -24.69 17.63 0.28
C LEU A 143 -25.88 16.93 -0.36
N ASN A 144 -25.70 15.72 -0.89
CA ASN A 144 -26.78 14.94 -1.50
C ASN A 144 -27.49 13.98 -0.52
N GLY A 145 -27.05 13.94 0.75
CA GLY A 145 -27.66 13.16 1.81
C GLY A 145 -27.32 11.66 1.79
N THR A 146 -26.32 11.22 1.02
CA THR A 146 -25.89 9.81 0.94
C THR A 146 -24.82 9.46 1.96
N ILE A 147 -24.12 10.46 2.52
CA ILE A 147 -23.08 10.29 3.56
C ILE A 147 -23.52 11.07 4.81
N ARG A 148 -23.22 10.53 6.00
CA ARG A 148 -23.54 11.17 7.28
C ARG A 148 -22.88 12.54 7.43
N GLN A 149 -23.54 13.41 8.20
CA GLN A 149 -22.97 14.71 8.55
C GLN A 149 -21.79 14.53 9.54
N GLY A 150 -20.78 15.37 9.38
CA GLY A 150 -19.58 15.38 10.23
C GLY A 150 -18.46 16.14 9.53
N ASP A 151 -17.28 16.20 10.15
CA ASP A 151 -16.09 16.75 9.51
C ASP A 151 -15.63 15.80 8.38
N PRO A 152 -15.58 16.23 7.11
CA PRO A 152 -15.27 15.37 5.98
C PRO A 152 -13.85 14.77 6.05
N LEU A 153 -12.88 15.53 6.56
CA LEU A 153 -11.51 15.05 6.70
C LEU A 153 -11.40 14.00 7.80
N ALA A 154 -12.08 14.20 8.92
CA ALA A 154 -12.12 13.22 10.01
C ALA A 154 -12.78 11.89 9.56
N LEU A 155 -13.86 11.97 8.77
CA LEU A 155 -14.50 10.79 8.19
C LEU A 155 -13.58 10.08 7.18
N SER A 156 -12.86 10.84 6.35
CA SER A 156 -11.85 10.28 5.45
C SER A 156 -10.75 9.54 6.20
N ILE A 157 -10.21 10.14 7.27
CA ILE A 157 -9.20 9.52 8.14
C ILE A 157 -9.75 8.23 8.78
N ALA A 158 -10.98 8.23 9.26
CA ALA A 158 -11.61 7.05 9.86
C ALA A 158 -11.76 5.90 8.84
N TYR A 159 -12.21 6.21 7.63
CA TYR A 159 -12.38 5.24 6.55
C TYR A 159 -11.05 4.58 6.15
N TRP A 160 -10.03 5.38 5.85
CA TRP A 160 -8.70 4.87 5.47
C TRP A 160 -7.99 4.20 6.65
N GLY A 161 -8.21 4.69 7.88
CA GLY A 161 -7.69 4.08 9.10
C GLY A 161 -8.26 2.69 9.34
N ALA A 162 -9.56 2.47 9.07
CA ALA A 162 -10.17 1.16 9.15
C ALA A 162 -9.57 0.18 8.14
N ILE A 163 -9.41 0.58 6.87
CA ILE A 163 -8.78 -0.24 5.83
C ILE A 163 -7.34 -0.62 6.23
N SER A 164 -6.55 0.35 6.68
CA SER A 164 -5.17 0.13 7.11
C SER A 164 -5.08 -0.83 8.29
N GLY A 165 -5.93 -0.66 9.31
CA GLY A 165 -5.97 -1.54 10.47
C GLY A 165 -6.34 -2.99 10.12
N VAL A 166 -7.26 -3.19 9.18
CA VAL A 166 -7.58 -4.52 8.65
C VAL A 166 -6.38 -5.13 7.93
N ALA A 167 -5.73 -4.38 7.06
CA ALA A 167 -4.56 -4.84 6.31
C ALA A 167 -3.42 -5.27 7.25
N GLU A 168 -3.10 -4.45 8.26
CA GLU A 168 -2.08 -4.77 9.27
C GLU A 168 -2.42 -6.04 10.04
N THR A 169 -3.66 -6.16 10.52
CA THR A 169 -4.12 -7.33 11.26
C THR A 169 -4.00 -8.61 10.42
N LEU A 170 -4.45 -8.57 9.17
CA LEU A 170 -4.37 -9.72 8.26
C LEU A 170 -2.93 -10.01 7.79
N SER A 171 -2.04 -9.01 7.76
CA SER A 171 -0.62 -9.24 7.48
C SER A 171 0.09 -10.05 8.57
N MET A 172 -0.35 -9.91 9.83
CA MET A 172 0.15 -10.68 10.97
C MET A 172 -0.43 -12.09 11.01
N ASN A 173 -1.71 -12.24 10.69
CA ASN A 173 -2.40 -13.53 10.68
C ASN A 173 -3.49 -13.58 9.60
N ALA A 174 -3.17 -14.11 8.45
CA ALA A 174 -4.08 -14.24 7.31
C ALA A 174 -5.27 -15.20 7.54
N GLN A 175 -5.29 -15.96 8.66
CA GLN A 175 -6.40 -16.86 9.01
C GLN A 175 -7.53 -16.13 9.75
N LEU A 176 -7.31 -14.89 10.17
CA LEU A 176 -8.35 -14.10 10.80
C LEU A 176 -9.46 -13.75 9.79
N PRO A 177 -10.72 -13.63 10.26
CA PRO A 177 -11.80 -13.23 9.39
C PRO A 177 -11.59 -11.79 8.88
N CYS A 178 -11.71 -11.60 7.58
CA CYS A 178 -11.73 -10.27 6.99
C CYS A 178 -13.15 -9.69 7.14
N PRO A 179 -13.29 -8.43 7.59
CA PRO A 179 -14.60 -7.78 7.65
C PRO A 179 -15.21 -7.63 6.24
N GLN A 180 -16.52 -7.45 6.20
CA GLN A 180 -17.23 -7.12 4.98
C GLN A 180 -16.97 -5.65 4.61
N SER A 181 -16.96 -5.35 3.32
CA SER A 181 -16.66 -4.00 2.81
C SER A 181 -17.71 -2.96 3.19
N ASP A 182 -18.97 -3.36 3.29
CA ASP A 182 -20.07 -2.52 3.76
C ASP A 182 -19.84 -2.00 5.18
N TRP A 183 -19.25 -2.81 6.08
CA TRP A 183 -18.94 -2.36 7.45
C TRP A 183 -17.90 -1.24 7.48
N ILE A 184 -17.00 -1.20 6.48
CA ILE A 184 -16.03 -0.10 6.34
C ILE A 184 -16.72 1.13 5.74
N ALA A 185 -17.60 0.94 4.74
CA ALA A 185 -18.35 2.03 4.13
C ALA A 185 -19.36 2.65 5.11
N ASP A 186 -19.93 1.88 6.02
CA ASP A 186 -20.87 2.34 7.07
C ASP A 186 -20.25 3.34 8.06
N ILE A 187 -18.93 3.51 8.04
CA ILE A 187 -18.24 4.60 8.76
C ILE A 187 -18.72 5.97 8.22
N LEU A 188 -19.07 6.03 6.97
CA LEU A 188 -19.49 7.25 6.25
C LEU A 188 -21.00 7.39 6.21
#